data_44200662a54b2b687771a07410b2d8d2
#
_entry.id   44200662a54b2b687771a07410b2d8d2
#
_cell.length_a   1.000
_cell.length_b   1.000
_cell.length_c   1.000
_cell.angle_alpha   90.00
_cell.angle_beta   90.00
_cell.angle_gamma   90.00
#
_symmetry.space_group_name_H-M   'P 1'
#
loop_
_entity.id
_entity.type
_entity.pdbx_description
1 polymer ?
#
loop_
_entity_poly.entity_id
_entity_poly.type
_entity_poly.pdbx_seq_one_letter_code
_entity_poly.pdbx_strand_id
1 'polypeptide(L)'
;MNSSSKFNFSPLHLNISSLAKHFDKLNALLGLLNLNFSVIGISETRFLKNSPPIFDFDIGGYSAVHTPTESSAGSVLLYVSNHLSYFPRSDLDDLLYKLKKLESVFAEVPFSNKPNCIVGCIYKHPGMSVNAFTAEFLSPFLQLVSKENKSIVLLGDFNINLLNFDNTTEVPLLTPLNLTPCYHRSLYQLE
;
A
#
# COMPACT_ATOMS: atom_id res chain seq x y z
N MET A 1 -22.98 -16.14 -26.31
CA MET A 1 -21.62 -15.53 -26.32
C MET A 1 -21.38 -14.92 -24.93
N ASN A 2 -20.72 -15.67 -24.06
CA ASN A 2 -20.39 -15.14 -22.72
C ASN A 2 -19.15 -14.25 -22.88
N SER A 3 -19.35 -12.93 -22.90
CA SER A 3 -18.26 -11.99 -22.67
C SER A 3 -17.83 -12.13 -21.20
N SER A 4 -16.81 -12.93 -20.92
CA SER A 4 -16.14 -12.86 -19.65
C SER A 4 -15.56 -11.45 -19.54
N SER A 5 -16.24 -10.55 -18.83
CA SER A 5 -15.68 -9.26 -18.47
C SER A 5 -14.36 -9.53 -17.77
N LYS A 6 -13.24 -9.20 -18.42
CA LYS A 6 -11.92 -9.23 -17.77
C LYS A 6 -12.00 -8.28 -16.58
N PHE A 7 -12.09 -8.83 -15.39
CA PHE A 7 -11.94 -8.02 -14.18
C PHE A 7 -10.52 -7.46 -14.19
N ASN A 8 -10.41 -6.16 -14.37
CA ASN A 8 -9.13 -5.45 -14.30
C ASN A 8 -8.93 -4.97 -12.87
N PHE A 9 -8.02 -5.61 -12.15
CA PHE A 9 -7.60 -5.13 -10.84
C PHE A 9 -6.82 -3.83 -11.02
N SER A 10 -7.33 -2.73 -10.46
CA SER A 10 -6.77 -1.38 -10.62
C SER A 10 -6.42 -0.79 -9.24
N PRO A 11 -5.16 -0.89 -8.82
CA PRO A 11 -4.70 -0.28 -7.58
C PRO A 11 -4.27 1.17 -7.80
N LEU A 12 -4.47 2.01 -6.76
CA LEU A 12 -3.94 3.37 -6.64
C LEU A 12 -3.15 3.48 -5.35
N HIS A 13 -2.06 4.25 -5.35
CA HIS A 13 -1.37 4.64 -4.12
C HIS A 13 -1.13 6.14 -4.08
N LEU A 14 -1.28 6.73 -2.89
CA LEU A 14 -1.00 8.14 -2.60
C LEU A 14 -0.28 8.26 -1.26
N ASN A 15 0.81 9.03 -1.20
CA ASN A 15 1.30 9.60 0.05
C ASN A 15 0.54 10.90 0.30
N ILE A 16 -0.20 10.99 1.42
CA ILE A 16 -1.10 12.12 1.66
C ILE A 16 -0.57 13.12 2.69
N SER A 17 0.53 12.76 3.40
CA SER A 17 1.16 13.63 4.41
C SER A 17 0.22 14.17 5.51
N SER A 18 -0.88 13.58 5.77
CA SER A 18 -1.94 13.75 6.78
C SER A 18 -3.31 13.64 6.13
N LEU A 19 -4.01 12.56 6.41
CA LEU A 19 -5.34 12.34 5.84
C LEU A 19 -6.33 13.40 6.34
N ALA A 20 -6.27 13.76 7.64
CA ALA A 20 -7.13 14.78 8.23
C ALA A 20 -7.05 16.15 7.52
N LYS A 21 -5.86 16.51 7.03
CA LYS A 21 -5.65 17.80 6.34
C LYS A 21 -6.07 17.77 4.87
N HIS A 22 -6.02 16.61 4.24
CA HIS A 22 -6.12 16.51 2.79
C HIS A 22 -7.26 15.60 2.32
N PHE A 23 -8.17 15.20 3.21
CA PHE A 23 -9.27 14.30 2.88
C PHE A 23 -10.19 14.88 1.79
N ASP A 24 -10.51 16.17 1.89
CA ASP A 24 -11.33 16.85 0.86
C ASP A 24 -10.64 16.86 -0.50
N LYS A 25 -9.32 17.09 -0.52
CA LYS A 25 -8.52 17.03 -1.76
C LYS A 25 -8.49 15.61 -2.35
N LEU A 26 -8.40 14.59 -1.49
CA LEU A 26 -8.47 13.19 -1.93
C LEU A 26 -9.82 12.90 -2.58
N ASN A 27 -10.93 13.28 -1.94
CA ASN A 27 -12.27 13.08 -2.49
C ASN A 27 -12.45 13.85 -3.82
N ALA A 28 -11.98 15.07 -3.90
CA ALA A 28 -12.01 15.86 -5.14
C ALA A 28 -11.19 15.19 -6.26
N LEU A 29 -10.00 14.68 -5.94
CA LEU A 29 -9.16 13.96 -6.91
C LEU A 29 -9.84 12.71 -7.42
N LEU A 30 -10.40 11.87 -6.52
CA LEU A 30 -11.10 10.64 -6.91
C LEU A 30 -12.33 10.97 -7.78
N GLY A 31 -13.06 12.03 -7.46
CA GLY A 31 -14.18 12.51 -8.28
C GLY A 31 -13.73 12.98 -9.66
N LEU A 32 -12.61 13.69 -9.76
CA LEU A 32 -12.05 14.15 -11.05
C LEU A 32 -11.55 13.01 -11.92
N LEU A 33 -10.90 12.00 -11.32
CA LEU A 33 -10.41 10.84 -12.04
C LEU A 33 -11.55 10.02 -12.63
N ASN A 34 -12.71 10.03 -11.98
CA ASN A 34 -13.90 9.24 -12.38
C ASN A 34 -13.55 7.77 -12.71
N LEU A 35 -12.62 7.20 -11.96
CA LEU A 35 -12.14 5.83 -12.12
C LEU A 35 -12.52 4.99 -10.90
N ASN A 36 -12.92 3.76 -11.15
CA ASN A 36 -13.20 2.80 -10.09
C ASN A 36 -11.92 2.00 -9.78
N PHE A 37 -11.23 2.38 -8.71
CA PHE A 37 -10.09 1.62 -8.23
C PHE A 37 -10.55 0.40 -7.43
N SER A 38 -9.86 -0.72 -7.62
CA SER A 38 -10.11 -1.94 -6.83
C SER A 38 -9.64 -1.75 -5.40
N VAL A 39 -8.49 -1.10 -5.24
CA VAL A 39 -7.92 -0.72 -3.94
C VAL A 39 -7.22 0.63 -4.03
N ILE A 40 -7.23 1.38 -2.91
CA ILE A 40 -6.50 2.63 -2.77
C ILE A 40 -5.64 2.52 -1.52
N GLY A 41 -4.32 2.49 -1.70
CA GLY A 41 -3.35 2.53 -0.60
C GLY A 41 -2.99 3.97 -0.27
N ILE A 42 -3.03 4.32 1.00
CA ILE A 42 -2.67 5.66 1.49
C ILE A 42 -1.54 5.51 2.50
N SER A 43 -0.44 6.21 2.31
CA SER A 43 0.63 6.34 3.29
C SER A 43 0.66 7.72 3.93
N GLU A 44 1.27 7.80 5.11
CA GLU A 44 1.33 9.00 5.95
C GLU A 44 -0.05 9.58 6.32
N THR A 45 -1.00 8.71 6.68
CA THR A 45 -2.31 9.17 7.17
C THR A 45 -2.21 9.92 8.47
N ARG A 46 -1.16 9.66 9.26
CA ARG A 46 -0.91 10.21 10.61
C ARG A 46 -2.00 9.86 11.63
N PHE A 47 -2.64 8.71 11.46
CA PHE A 47 -3.54 8.18 12.47
C PHE A 47 -2.71 7.67 13.65
N LEU A 48 -2.93 8.28 14.83
CA LEU A 48 -2.19 7.93 16.04
C LEU A 48 -2.89 6.79 16.78
N LYS A 49 -2.13 5.84 17.30
CA LYS A 49 -2.64 4.70 18.06
C LYS A 49 -3.43 5.12 19.31
N ASN A 50 -2.94 6.19 19.99
CA ASN A 50 -3.55 6.68 21.22
C ASN A 50 -4.51 7.87 21.01
N SER A 51 -4.74 8.28 19.77
CA SER A 51 -5.63 9.37 19.40
C SER A 51 -6.32 9.02 18.09
N PRO A 52 -7.36 8.18 18.13
CA PRO A 52 -8.06 7.79 16.92
C PRO A 52 -8.63 9.04 16.21
N PRO A 53 -8.78 8.98 14.88
CA PRO A 53 -9.32 10.11 14.12
C PRO A 53 -10.73 10.46 14.59
N ILE A 54 -10.97 11.76 14.78
CA ILE A 54 -12.27 12.32 15.21
C ILE A 54 -13.12 12.78 14.03
N PHE A 55 -12.64 12.60 12.81
CA PHE A 55 -13.35 12.93 11.58
C PHE A 55 -13.73 11.65 10.82
N ASP A 56 -14.78 11.76 10.03
CA ASP A 56 -15.19 10.70 9.12
C ASP A 56 -14.26 10.69 7.91
N PHE A 57 -13.59 9.56 7.70
CA PHE A 57 -12.71 9.33 6.56
C PHE A 57 -13.24 8.25 5.61
N ASP A 58 -14.53 7.96 5.68
CA ASP A 58 -15.16 7.00 4.79
C ASP A 58 -15.26 7.54 3.35
N ILE A 59 -14.87 6.72 2.41
CA ILE A 59 -15.05 6.98 0.98
C ILE A 59 -16.20 6.10 0.50
N GLY A 60 -17.23 6.72 -0.06
CA GLY A 60 -18.39 6.00 -0.58
C GLY A 60 -17.99 4.88 -1.55
N GLY A 61 -18.48 3.67 -1.31
CA GLY A 61 -18.15 2.50 -2.13
C GLY A 61 -16.88 1.74 -1.74
N TYR A 62 -16.22 2.13 -0.61
CA TYR A 62 -15.03 1.47 -0.10
C TYR A 62 -15.17 1.10 1.37
N SER A 63 -14.48 0.05 1.77
CA SER A 63 -14.23 -0.31 3.16
C SER A 63 -12.78 -0.03 3.51
N ALA A 64 -12.52 0.49 4.72
CA ALA A 64 -11.21 0.91 5.16
C ALA A 64 -10.58 -0.09 6.13
N VAL A 65 -9.29 -0.40 5.93
CA VAL A 65 -8.44 -1.13 6.88
C VAL A 65 -7.18 -0.30 7.11
N HIS A 66 -6.78 -0.08 8.34
CA HIS A 66 -5.64 0.79 8.63
C HIS A 66 -4.78 0.28 9.79
N THR A 67 -3.51 0.67 9.77
CA THR A 67 -2.57 0.47 10.87
C THR A 67 -2.14 1.83 11.39
N PRO A 68 -2.52 2.21 12.63
CA PRO A 68 -2.13 3.48 13.23
C PRO A 68 -0.66 3.48 13.63
N THR A 69 -0.08 4.66 13.76
CA THR A 69 1.31 4.87 14.19
C THR A 69 1.42 5.32 15.64
N GLU A 70 2.56 5.08 16.26
CA GLU A 70 2.93 5.67 17.56
C GLU A 70 3.80 6.93 17.39
N SER A 71 4.18 7.27 16.16
CA SER A 71 5.02 8.43 15.84
C SER A 71 4.19 9.57 15.23
N SER A 72 4.78 10.76 15.15
CA SER A 72 4.15 11.93 14.51
C SER A 72 4.04 11.82 12.99
N ALA A 73 4.71 10.85 12.38
CA ALA A 73 4.69 10.58 10.95
C ALA A 73 4.45 9.08 10.72
N GLY A 74 3.85 8.74 9.59
CA GLY A 74 3.53 7.36 9.23
C GLY A 74 2.04 7.07 9.25
N SER A 75 1.70 5.84 9.61
CA SER A 75 0.38 5.22 9.46
C SER A 75 0.00 4.97 8.00
N VAL A 76 -0.61 3.83 7.77
CA VAL A 76 -1.04 3.38 6.45
C VAL A 76 -2.50 2.94 6.47
N LEU A 77 -3.14 3.05 5.33
CA LEU A 77 -4.55 2.71 5.15
C LEU A 77 -4.74 2.07 3.77
N LEU A 78 -5.60 1.06 3.72
CA LEU A 78 -6.14 0.49 2.49
C LEU A 78 -7.65 0.74 2.45
N TYR A 79 -8.12 1.36 1.39
CA TYR A 79 -9.51 1.30 0.97
C TYR A 79 -9.68 0.16 -0.02
N VAL A 80 -10.59 -0.75 0.25
CA VAL A 80 -10.95 -1.85 -0.64
C VAL A 80 -12.35 -1.61 -1.16
N SER A 81 -12.53 -1.66 -2.49
CA SER A 81 -13.85 -1.45 -3.11
C SER A 81 -14.88 -2.46 -2.58
N ASN A 82 -16.07 -1.99 -2.24
CA ASN A 82 -17.17 -2.83 -1.74
C ASN A 82 -17.71 -3.84 -2.77
N HIS A 83 -17.26 -3.75 -4.03
CA HIS A 83 -17.50 -4.80 -5.03
C HIS A 83 -16.61 -6.03 -4.85
N LEU A 84 -15.61 -5.93 -3.98
CA LEU A 84 -14.67 -7.00 -3.66
C LEU A 84 -14.90 -7.51 -2.25
N SER A 85 -14.86 -8.82 -2.08
CA SER A 85 -14.67 -9.40 -0.76
C SER A 85 -13.18 -9.29 -0.38
N TYR A 86 -12.88 -9.16 0.90
CA TYR A 86 -11.50 -9.19 1.37
C TYR A 86 -11.40 -9.74 2.79
N PHE A 87 -10.22 -10.20 3.15
CA PHE A 87 -9.87 -10.65 4.49
C PHE A 87 -8.66 -9.85 4.97
N PRO A 88 -8.71 -9.17 6.12
CA PRO A 88 -7.52 -8.56 6.73
C PRO A 88 -6.46 -9.63 6.99
N ARG A 89 -5.18 -9.29 6.72
CA ARG A 89 -4.03 -10.17 6.92
C ARG A 89 -3.13 -9.61 8.02
N SER A 90 -3.71 -9.50 9.23
CA SER A 90 -2.99 -9.01 10.42
C SER A 90 -1.76 -9.85 10.78
N ASP A 91 -1.73 -11.12 10.39
CA ASP A 91 -0.56 -11.98 10.48
C ASP A 91 0.65 -11.43 9.69
N LEU A 92 0.40 -10.77 8.57
CA LEU A 92 1.45 -10.13 7.76
C LEU A 92 1.78 -8.72 8.28
N ASP A 93 0.80 -8.00 8.81
CA ASP A 93 1.01 -6.68 9.40
C ASP A 93 1.97 -6.78 10.60
N ASP A 94 1.73 -7.73 11.49
CA ASP A 94 2.58 -7.96 12.68
C ASP A 94 4.01 -8.35 12.30
N LEU A 95 4.17 -9.11 11.21
CA LEU A 95 5.48 -9.53 10.72
C LEU A 95 6.33 -8.34 10.26
N LEU A 96 5.71 -7.36 9.61
CA LEU A 96 6.42 -6.22 9.02
C LEU A 96 6.43 -4.96 9.91
N TYR A 97 5.57 -4.91 10.92
CA TYR A 97 5.50 -3.75 11.79
C TYR A 97 6.78 -3.59 12.61
N LYS A 98 7.44 -2.46 12.43
CA LYS A 98 8.57 -2.04 13.24
C LYS A 98 8.46 -0.55 13.51
N LEU A 99 8.17 -0.22 14.77
CA LEU A 99 7.95 1.16 15.21
C LEU A 99 9.00 2.13 14.66
N LYS A 100 8.53 3.24 14.09
CA LYS A 100 9.33 4.34 13.52
C LYS A 100 10.23 3.96 12.33
N LYS A 101 10.13 2.75 11.78
CA LYS A 101 10.93 2.32 10.63
C LYS A 101 10.12 1.77 9.48
N LEU A 102 9.05 1.02 9.79
CA LEU A 102 8.20 0.40 8.80
C LEU A 102 6.78 0.27 9.35
N GLU A 103 5.80 0.57 8.54
CA GLU A 103 4.39 0.37 8.84
C GLU A 103 3.70 -0.25 7.62
N SER A 104 2.76 -1.14 7.87
CA SER A 104 2.08 -1.88 6.81
C SER A 104 0.64 -2.18 7.17
N VAL A 105 -0.17 -2.40 6.16
CA VAL A 105 -1.50 -2.98 6.26
C VAL A 105 -1.72 -3.89 5.06
N PHE A 106 -2.23 -5.10 5.32
CA PHE A 106 -2.44 -6.11 4.30
C PHE A 106 -3.88 -6.60 4.28
N ALA A 107 -4.36 -6.87 3.08
CA ALA A 107 -5.63 -7.53 2.83
C ALA A 107 -5.47 -8.60 1.75
N GLU A 108 -6.21 -9.69 1.87
CA GLU A 108 -6.31 -10.71 0.84
C GLU A 108 -7.64 -10.56 0.11
N VAL A 109 -7.57 -10.43 -1.21
CA VAL A 109 -8.72 -10.33 -2.11
C VAL A 109 -8.90 -11.65 -2.86
N PRO A 110 -9.99 -12.38 -2.63
CA PRO A 110 -10.27 -13.61 -3.35
C PRO A 110 -10.76 -13.34 -4.77
N PHE A 111 -10.38 -14.20 -5.71
CA PHE A 111 -10.87 -14.20 -7.09
C PHE A 111 -11.47 -15.55 -7.46
N SER A 112 -12.61 -15.56 -8.15
CA SER A 112 -13.35 -16.78 -8.47
C SER A 112 -12.59 -17.77 -9.38
N ASN A 113 -11.70 -17.27 -10.25
CA ASN A 113 -11.05 -18.09 -11.31
C ASN A 113 -9.53 -17.87 -11.37
N LYS A 114 -8.93 -17.32 -10.32
CA LYS A 114 -7.49 -17.03 -10.21
C LYS A 114 -7.05 -17.23 -8.77
N PRO A 115 -5.75 -17.40 -8.52
CA PRO A 115 -5.24 -17.32 -7.16
C PRO A 115 -5.65 -16.00 -6.51
N ASN A 116 -5.91 -16.04 -5.21
CA ASN A 116 -6.18 -14.83 -4.42
C ASN A 116 -5.01 -13.85 -4.55
N CYS A 117 -5.29 -12.58 -4.32
CA CYS A 117 -4.29 -11.53 -4.34
C CYS A 117 -4.08 -10.96 -2.94
N ILE A 118 -2.84 -10.98 -2.46
CA ILE A 118 -2.45 -10.25 -1.26
C ILE A 118 -2.08 -8.84 -1.69
N VAL A 119 -2.77 -7.86 -1.12
CA VAL A 119 -2.51 -6.44 -1.36
C VAL A 119 -1.99 -5.82 -0.08
N GLY A 120 -0.83 -5.17 -0.14
CA GLY A 120 -0.24 -4.47 0.99
C GLY A 120 -0.03 -2.99 0.68
N CYS A 121 -0.23 -2.12 1.68
CA CYS A 121 0.24 -0.75 1.68
C CYS A 121 1.34 -0.63 2.73
N ILE A 122 2.51 -0.15 2.31
CA ILE A 122 3.72 -0.09 3.14
C ILE A 122 4.23 1.36 3.16
N TYR A 123 4.62 1.82 4.34
CA TYR A 123 5.37 3.04 4.52
C TYR A 123 6.72 2.71 5.16
N LYS A 124 7.80 2.90 4.40
CA LYS A 124 9.18 2.78 4.90
C LYS A 124 9.68 4.17 5.31
N HIS A 125 10.00 4.36 6.58
CA HIS A 125 10.56 5.62 7.05
C HIS A 125 11.90 5.94 6.36
N PRO A 126 12.17 7.22 6.03
CA PRO A 126 13.39 7.63 5.32
C PRO A 126 14.70 7.20 6.00
N GLY A 127 14.70 7.16 7.34
CA GLY A 127 15.89 6.76 8.13
C GLY A 127 16.24 5.27 8.09
N MET A 128 15.47 4.44 7.39
CA MET A 128 15.77 3.03 7.20
C MET A 128 16.50 2.83 5.86
N SER A 129 17.70 2.24 5.90
CA SER A 129 18.44 1.97 4.66
C SER A 129 17.73 0.96 3.78
N VAL A 130 17.97 1.01 2.46
CA VAL A 130 17.40 0.05 1.49
C VAL A 130 17.85 -1.37 1.80
N ASN A 131 19.13 -1.55 2.14
CA ASN A 131 19.68 -2.88 2.47
C ASN A 131 19.01 -3.48 3.71
N ALA A 132 18.81 -2.69 4.77
CA ALA A 132 18.12 -3.15 5.96
C ALA A 132 16.64 -3.50 5.66
N PHE A 133 15.96 -2.65 4.88
CA PHE A 133 14.59 -2.92 4.45
C PHE A 133 14.51 -4.23 3.65
N THR A 134 15.41 -4.44 2.70
CA THR A 134 15.42 -5.65 1.88
C THR A 134 15.74 -6.89 2.68
N ALA A 135 16.82 -6.86 3.47
CA ALA A 135 17.31 -8.04 4.18
C ALA A 135 16.44 -8.42 5.39
N GLU A 136 15.99 -7.43 6.16
CA GLU A 136 15.28 -7.66 7.42
C GLU A 136 13.77 -7.85 7.25
N PHE A 137 13.19 -7.30 6.15
CA PHE A 137 11.73 -7.30 5.98
C PHE A 137 11.26 -7.84 4.63
N LEU A 138 11.71 -7.25 3.52
CA LEU A 138 11.12 -7.56 2.21
C LEU A 138 11.43 -9.01 1.79
N SER A 139 12.67 -9.45 1.90
CA SER A 139 13.05 -10.82 1.50
C SER A 139 12.38 -11.89 2.38
N PRO A 140 12.38 -11.82 3.71
CA PRO A 140 11.63 -12.75 4.55
C PRO A 140 10.14 -12.75 4.27
N PHE A 141 9.53 -11.58 4.08
CA PHE A 141 8.11 -11.45 3.74
C PHE A 141 7.79 -12.18 2.45
N LEU A 142 8.55 -11.92 1.39
CA LEU A 142 8.30 -12.53 0.08
C LEU A 142 8.55 -14.05 0.10
N GLN A 143 9.54 -14.52 0.86
CA GLN A 143 9.74 -15.96 1.09
C GLN A 143 8.56 -16.62 1.79
N LEU A 144 7.90 -15.88 2.71
CA LEU A 144 6.72 -16.40 3.40
C LEU A 144 5.53 -16.47 2.45
N VAL A 145 5.18 -15.35 1.81
CA VAL A 145 3.97 -15.25 0.97
C VAL A 145 4.07 -16.05 -0.34
N SER A 146 5.29 -16.26 -0.86
CA SER A 146 5.51 -17.10 -2.04
C SER A 146 5.04 -18.56 -1.84
N LYS A 147 5.03 -19.04 -0.60
CA LYS A 147 4.55 -20.39 -0.25
C LYS A 147 3.02 -20.51 -0.36
N GLU A 148 2.31 -19.40 -0.36
CA GLU A 148 0.85 -19.38 -0.43
C GLU A 148 0.31 -19.51 -1.86
N ASN A 149 1.18 -19.47 -2.88
CA ASN A 149 0.80 -19.50 -4.30
C ASN A 149 -0.26 -18.46 -4.66
N LYS A 150 -0.11 -17.24 -4.15
CA LYS A 150 -0.99 -16.10 -4.37
C LYS A 150 -0.26 -15.00 -5.13
N SER A 151 -1.02 -14.18 -5.86
CA SER A 151 -0.50 -12.94 -6.43
C SER A 151 -0.24 -11.92 -5.31
N ILE A 152 0.77 -11.05 -5.48
CA ILE A 152 1.12 -10.03 -4.49
C ILE A 152 1.17 -8.69 -5.19
N VAL A 153 0.50 -7.70 -4.59
CA VAL A 153 0.59 -6.30 -4.99
C VAL A 153 1.03 -5.48 -3.78
N LEU A 154 2.19 -4.86 -3.86
CA LEU A 154 2.71 -3.97 -2.83
C LEU A 154 2.59 -2.53 -3.32
N LEU A 155 1.84 -1.74 -2.58
CA LEU A 155 1.68 -0.30 -2.74
C LEU A 155 2.44 0.39 -1.62
N GLY A 156 2.83 1.63 -1.78
CA GLY A 156 3.38 2.37 -0.65
C GLY A 156 4.44 3.37 -1.01
N ASP A 157 4.90 4.08 0.00
CA ASP A 157 6.06 4.97 -0.06
C ASP A 157 7.27 4.25 0.55
N PHE A 158 8.14 3.78 -0.30
CA PHE A 158 9.33 3.05 0.11
C PHE A 158 10.52 3.98 0.43
N ASN A 159 10.38 5.28 0.20
CA ASN A 159 11.46 6.26 0.40
C ASN A 159 12.78 5.79 -0.22
N ILE A 160 12.71 5.34 -1.48
CA ILE A 160 13.85 4.86 -2.28
C ILE A 160 13.95 5.74 -3.51
N ASN A 161 15.14 6.32 -3.73
CA ASN A 161 15.38 7.10 -4.94
C ASN A 161 15.67 6.17 -6.13
N LEU A 162 14.65 5.91 -6.92
CA LEU A 162 14.75 5.04 -8.09
C LEU A 162 15.49 5.70 -9.28
N LEU A 163 15.77 7.01 -9.24
CA LEU A 163 16.52 7.71 -10.30
C LEU A 163 18.02 7.45 -10.23
N ASN A 164 18.52 6.97 -9.09
CA ASN A 164 19.93 6.62 -8.90
C ASN A 164 20.23 5.13 -9.21
N PHE A 165 19.42 4.50 -10.02
CA PHE A 165 19.51 3.06 -10.34
C PHE A 165 20.83 2.65 -11.02
N ASP A 166 21.57 3.60 -11.60
CA ASP A 166 22.84 3.32 -12.31
C ASP A 166 24.02 3.09 -11.37
N ASN A 167 23.87 3.31 -10.07
CA ASN A 167 24.89 3.05 -9.08
C ASN A 167 24.62 1.75 -8.31
N THR A 168 25.07 0.66 -8.84
CA THR A 168 25.44 -0.69 -8.35
C THR A 168 25.06 -1.16 -6.93
N THR A 169 24.59 -0.34 -6.02
CA THR A 169 24.30 -0.70 -4.62
C THR A 169 22.82 -0.94 -4.30
N GLU A 170 21.89 -0.49 -5.15
CA GLU A 170 20.43 -0.62 -4.91
C GLU A 170 19.73 -1.66 -5.79
N VAL A 171 20.48 -2.29 -6.71
CA VAL A 171 19.99 -3.32 -7.65
C VAL A 171 19.51 -4.63 -6.99
N PRO A 172 19.92 -5.00 -5.76
CA PRO A 172 19.45 -6.25 -5.14
C PRO A 172 17.95 -6.33 -4.92
N LEU A 173 17.22 -5.21 -4.98
CA LEU A 173 15.80 -5.16 -4.63
C LEU A 173 14.90 -5.73 -5.74
N LEU A 174 15.29 -5.63 -7.00
CA LEU A 174 14.44 -6.00 -8.13
C LEU A 174 14.82 -7.35 -8.77
N THR A 175 16.06 -7.77 -8.63
CA THR A 175 16.59 -8.95 -9.32
C THR A 175 16.00 -10.29 -8.82
N PRO A 176 15.72 -10.50 -7.52
CA PRO A 176 15.13 -11.75 -7.06
C PRO A 176 13.63 -11.88 -7.29
N LEU A 177 12.93 -10.80 -7.65
CA LEU A 177 11.49 -10.73 -7.44
C LEU A 177 10.65 -10.67 -8.71
N ASN A 178 11.28 -10.56 -9.91
CA ASN A 178 10.53 -10.27 -11.15
C ASN A 178 9.48 -9.15 -10.94
N LEU A 179 9.77 -8.19 -10.06
CA LEU A 179 8.87 -7.08 -9.81
C LEU A 179 8.85 -6.19 -11.05
N THR A 180 7.68 -6.01 -11.62
CA THR A 180 7.47 -4.96 -12.61
C THR A 180 7.23 -3.66 -11.84
N PRO A 181 8.17 -2.70 -11.81
CA PRO A 181 7.92 -1.45 -11.15
C PRO A 181 6.84 -0.68 -11.91
N CYS A 182 5.70 -0.49 -11.30
CA CYS A 182 4.75 0.51 -11.76
C CYS A 182 5.29 1.87 -11.31
N TYR A 183 5.81 2.65 -12.25
CA TYR A 183 6.31 3.99 -11.96
C TYR A 183 5.19 4.86 -11.42
N HIS A 184 5.33 5.32 -10.19
CA HIS A 184 4.43 6.27 -9.57
C HIS A 184 5.07 7.67 -9.68
N ARG A 185 4.45 8.60 -10.42
CA ARG A 185 4.70 10.03 -10.22
C ARG A 185 4.03 10.41 -8.91
N SER A 186 4.81 10.77 -7.90
CA SER A 186 4.26 11.45 -6.74
C SER A 186 3.61 12.75 -7.20
N LEU A 187 2.33 12.92 -6.89
CA LEU A 187 1.61 14.18 -7.09
C LEU A 187 2.05 15.22 -6.03
N TYR A 188 3.36 15.38 -5.84
CA TYR A 188 3.90 16.52 -5.12
C TYR A 188 3.96 17.68 -6.09
N GLN A 189 2.91 18.46 -6.12
CA GLN A 189 2.79 19.86 -6.47
C GLN A 189 1.35 20.14 -6.92
N LEU A 190 0.46 20.19 -5.96
CA LEU A 190 -0.74 21.02 -6.06
C LEU A 190 -0.62 22.04 -4.94
N GLU A 191 0.11 23.14 -5.23
CA GLU A 191 0.00 24.39 -4.49
C GLU A 191 -1.38 25.00 -4.69
#